data_72839605ed158ff90d5fef48c1cdbde6
#
_entry.id   72839605ed158ff90d5fef48c1cdbde6
#
_cell.length_a   1.000
_cell.length_b   1.000
_cell.length_c   1.000
_cell.angle_alpha   90.00
_cell.angle_beta   90.00
_cell.angle_gamma   90.00
#
_symmetry.space_group_name_H-M   'P 1'
#
loop_
_entity.id
_entity.type
_entity.pdbx_description
1 polymer ?
#
loop_
_entity_poly.entity_id
_entity_poly.type
_entity_poly.pdbx_seq_one_letter_code
_entity_poly.pdbx_strand_id
1 'polypeptide(L)'
;GRKMEISYRIVKETVCIDKIENPGTVVVVPEEVEGRPVTELGAYVLSGSSVEEVYLPSHLVKIGAYGFYGCEELRRLHAYGRLTDLGTGLFAGVQGVEYLEFTEFAGERSGFKELLSELRQTLRVTLWRREADGKIAQARLIFPEYYEESVENTPARILFIETHGCGHRYRYCFVNRQFQFRGYDELFPHVQVQESEELVTELALGRLLYPVELTPRFEAMYREYVKEHGNAAGR
;
A
#
# COMPACT_ATOMS: atom_id res chain seq x y z
N GLY A 1 -24.46 5.22 -18.85
CA GLY A 1 -24.39 5.01 -17.42
C GLY A 1 -24.69 6.26 -16.63
N ARG A 2 -24.94 6.06 -15.34
CA ARG A 2 -25.18 7.18 -14.44
C ARG A 2 -23.89 7.97 -14.20
N LYS A 3 -24.05 9.27 -14.07
CA LYS A 3 -22.95 10.17 -13.76
C LYS A 3 -22.48 9.99 -12.32
N MET A 4 -21.21 10.09 -12.07
CA MET A 4 -20.66 10.08 -10.72
C MET A 4 -21.16 11.30 -9.95
N GLU A 5 -21.65 11.08 -8.74
CA GLU A 5 -22.15 12.13 -7.85
C GLU A 5 -21.40 12.10 -6.54
N ILE A 6 -21.05 13.25 -6.04
CA ILE A 6 -20.30 13.43 -4.80
C ILE A 6 -21.15 14.20 -3.80
N SER A 7 -21.31 13.65 -2.59
CA SER A 7 -21.90 14.36 -1.46
C SER A 7 -20.75 14.80 -0.55
N TYR A 8 -20.69 16.07 -0.22
CA TYR A 8 -19.57 16.62 0.53
C TYR A 8 -20.00 17.68 1.53
N ARG A 9 -19.12 17.96 2.48
CA ARG A 9 -19.25 19.02 3.47
C ARG A 9 -17.99 19.88 3.46
N ILE A 10 -18.17 21.17 3.61
CA ILE A 10 -17.06 22.10 3.81
C ILE A 10 -16.88 22.25 5.33
N VAL A 11 -15.65 21.97 5.81
CA VAL A 11 -15.29 22.11 7.21
C VAL A 11 -14.12 23.07 7.28
N LYS A 12 -14.40 24.33 7.62
CA LYS A 12 -13.44 25.43 7.61
C LYS A 12 -12.86 25.61 6.20
N GLU A 13 -11.55 25.43 6.02
CA GLU A 13 -10.88 25.62 4.75
C GLU A 13 -10.71 24.32 3.96
N THR A 14 -11.32 23.21 4.43
CA THR A 14 -11.15 21.89 3.83
C THR A 14 -12.48 21.24 3.52
N VAL A 15 -12.42 20.14 2.75
CA VAL A 15 -13.61 19.39 2.32
C VAL A 15 -13.53 17.95 2.79
N CYS A 16 -14.65 17.46 3.31
CA CYS A 16 -14.90 16.05 3.54
C CYS A 16 -15.88 15.54 2.48
N ILE A 17 -15.51 14.54 1.72
CA ILE A 17 -16.43 13.86 0.80
C ILE A 17 -17.10 12.73 1.57
N ASP A 18 -18.40 12.84 1.79
CA ASP A 18 -19.15 11.86 2.58
C ASP A 18 -19.53 10.62 1.79
N LYS A 19 -19.86 10.78 0.51
CA LYS A 19 -20.27 9.64 -0.33
C LYS A 19 -19.99 9.92 -1.80
N ILE A 20 -19.60 8.87 -2.50
CA ILE A 20 -19.41 8.88 -3.95
C ILE A 20 -20.37 7.85 -4.55
N GLU A 21 -21.36 8.35 -5.32
CA GLU A 21 -22.33 7.50 -6.02
C GLU A 21 -21.90 7.31 -7.47
N ASN A 22 -22.20 6.12 -8.01
CA ASN A 22 -21.94 5.77 -9.40
C ASN A 22 -20.46 6.03 -9.81
N PRO A 23 -19.49 5.47 -9.06
CA PRO A 23 -18.08 5.76 -9.31
C PRO A 23 -17.53 5.17 -10.61
N GLY A 24 -18.19 4.15 -11.18
CA GLY A 24 -17.64 3.39 -12.30
C GLY A 24 -16.51 2.46 -11.84
N THR A 25 -15.64 2.06 -12.76
CA THR A 25 -14.53 1.15 -12.47
C THR A 25 -13.26 1.88 -12.05
N VAL A 26 -13.06 3.10 -12.51
CA VAL A 26 -11.91 3.94 -12.16
C VAL A 26 -12.43 5.24 -11.55
N VAL A 27 -12.03 5.52 -10.33
CA VAL A 27 -12.41 6.73 -9.61
C VAL A 27 -11.20 7.62 -9.43
N VAL A 28 -11.32 8.85 -9.90
CA VAL A 28 -10.36 9.91 -9.57
C VAL A 28 -11.05 10.85 -8.59
N VAL A 29 -10.69 10.74 -7.31
CA VAL A 29 -11.24 11.62 -6.28
C VAL A 29 -10.66 13.02 -6.50
N PRO A 30 -11.50 14.08 -6.58
CA PRO A 30 -10.99 15.41 -6.88
C PRO A 30 -10.03 15.91 -5.80
N GLU A 31 -9.01 16.65 -6.24
CA GLU A 31 -8.06 17.30 -5.34
C GLU A 31 -8.73 18.41 -4.52
N GLU A 32 -9.66 19.10 -5.14
CA GLU A 32 -10.35 20.24 -4.57
C GLU A 32 -11.84 20.21 -4.91
N VAL A 33 -12.64 20.79 -4.02
CA VAL A 33 -14.04 21.07 -4.25
C VAL A 33 -14.28 22.51 -3.79
N GLU A 34 -14.86 23.33 -4.64
CA GLU A 34 -15.09 24.75 -4.38
C GLU A 34 -13.82 25.50 -3.98
N GLY A 35 -12.69 25.14 -4.61
CA GLY A 35 -11.39 25.77 -4.34
C GLY A 35 -10.73 25.36 -3.03
N ARG A 36 -11.28 24.37 -2.33
CA ARG A 36 -10.74 23.88 -1.04
C ARG A 36 -10.24 22.46 -1.17
N PRO A 37 -9.11 22.13 -0.56
CA PRO A 37 -8.55 20.77 -0.67
C PRO A 37 -9.45 19.73 0.01
N VAL A 38 -9.52 18.56 -0.63
CA VAL A 38 -10.19 17.39 -0.06
C VAL A 38 -9.21 16.73 0.90
N THR A 39 -9.53 16.74 2.19
CA THR A 39 -8.67 16.19 3.25
C THR A 39 -9.26 14.97 3.93
N GLU A 40 -10.53 14.69 3.73
CA GLU A 40 -11.20 13.55 4.36
C GLU A 40 -12.19 12.89 3.42
N LEU A 41 -12.25 11.57 3.47
CA LEU A 41 -13.35 10.78 2.91
C LEU A 41 -14.12 10.18 4.08
N GLY A 42 -15.43 10.21 3.98
CA GLY A 42 -16.32 9.75 5.05
C GLY A 42 -16.41 8.24 5.17
N ALA A 43 -17.03 7.78 6.26
CA ALA A 43 -17.33 6.37 6.46
C ALA A 43 -18.18 5.84 5.30
N TYR A 44 -17.86 4.61 4.85
CA TYR A 44 -18.59 3.94 3.76
C TYR A 44 -18.58 4.71 2.42
N VAL A 45 -17.63 5.60 2.19
CA VAL A 45 -17.61 6.51 1.02
C VAL A 45 -17.79 5.81 -0.32
N LEU A 46 -17.17 4.65 -0.52
CA LEU A 46 -17.24 3.86 -1.75
C LEU A 46 -17.79 2.44 -1.50
N SER A 47 -18.37 2.21 -0.33
CA SER A 47 -18.79 0.85 0.06
C SER A 47 -19.70 0.20 -0.98
N GLY A 48 -19.44 -1.09 -1.25
CA GLY A 48 -20.24 -1.89 -2.17
C GLY A 48 -20.13 -1.52 -3.63
N SER A 49 -19.19 -0.64 -4.00
CA SER A 49 -19.01 -0.26 -5.40
C SER A 49 -18.19 -1.30 -6.17
N SER A 50 -18.30 -1.25 -7.50
CA SER A 50 -17.54 -2.13 -8.40
C SER A 50 -16.23 -1.49 -8.87
N VAL A 51 -15.71 -0.55 -8.10
CA VAL A 51 -14.47 0.15 -8.42
C VAL A 51 -13.29 -0.83 -8.44
N GLU A 52 -12.45 -0.68 -9.45
CA GLU A 52 -11.23 -1.49 -9.63
C GLU A 52 -9.98 -0.70 -9.30
N GLU A 53 -10.02 0.61 -9.54
CA GLU A 53 -8.88 1.50 -9.34
C GLU A 53 -9.33 2.84 -8.76
N VAL A 54 -8.62 3.30 -7.70
CA VAL A 54 -8.92 4.55 -7.01
C VAL A 54 -7.67 5.43 -6.95
N TYR A 55 -7.82 6.67 -7.41
CA TYR A 55 -6.84 7.74 -7.26
C TYR A 55 -7.28 8.65 -6.13
N LEU A 56 -6.55 8.60 -5.01
CA LEU A 56 -6.81 9.45 -3.86
C LEU A 56 -6.13 10.81 -4.02
N PRO A 57 -6.71 11.89 -3.47
CA PRO A 57 -6.13 13.23 -3.61
C PRO A 57 -4.91 13.43 -2.70
N SER A 58 -4.03 14.35 -3.09
CA SER A 58 -2.73 14.54 -2.46
C SER A 58 -2.78 15.13 -1.05
N HIS A 59 -3.84 15.85 -0.71
CA HIS A 59 -4.02 16.44 0.62
C HIS A 59 -4.86 15.59 1.56
N LEU A 60 -5.26 14.39 1.12
CA LEU A 60 -6.07 13.50 1.93
C LEU A 60 -5.31 13.07 3.18
N VAL A 61 -5.94 13.21 4.34
CA VAL A 61 -5.38 12.87 5.65
C VAL A 61 -6.11 11.67 6.27
N LYS A 62 -7.40 11.55 6.01
CA LYS A 62 -8.24 10.55 6.68
C LYS A 62 -9.25 9.91 5.74
N ILE A 63 -9.44 8.60 5.90
CA ILE A 63 -10.59 7.87 5.35
C ILE A 63 -11.35 7.26 6.53
N GLY A 64 -12.64 7.50 6.58
CA GLY A 64 -13.50 7.01 7.65
C GLY A 64 -13.69 5.49 7.64
N ALA A 65 -14.34 4.98 8.69
CA ALA A 65 -14.58 3.55 8.86
C ALA A 65 -15.28 2.94 7.64
N TYR A 66 -14.81 1.75 7.25
CA TYR A 66 -15.42 0.97 6.16
C TYR A 66 -15.50 1.71 4.82
N GLY A 67 -14.53 2.62 4.57
CA GLY A 67 -14.55 3.45 3.36
C GLY A 67 -14.67 2.67 2.06
N PHE A 68 -13.96 1.55 1.96
CA PHE A 68 -13.99 0.67 0.78
C PHE A 68 -14.66 -0.68 1.07
N TYR A 69 -15.51 -0.73 2.08
CA TYR A 69 -16.19 -1.95 2.48
C TYR A 69 -16.90 -2.61 1.31
N GLY A 70 -16.59 -3.89 1.07
CA GLY A 70 -17.26 -4.65 0.02
C GLY A 70 -16.88 -4.24 -1.41
N CYS A 71 -15.84 -3.46 -1.60
CA CYS A 71 -15.31 -3.19 -2.93
C CYS A 71 -14.50 -4.40 -3.40
N GLU A 72 -15.19 -5.46 -3.77
CA GLU A 72 -14.60 -6.76 -4.09
C GLU A 72 -13.61 -6.72 -5.26
N GLU A 73 -13.81 -5.77 -6.18
CA GLU A 73 -13.01 -5.65 -7.40
C GLU A 73 -11.83 -4.69 -7.29
N LEU A 74 -11.65 -4.05 -6.14
CA LEU A 74 -10.56 -3.07 -5.95
C LEU A 74 -9.20 -3.77 -5.97
N ARG A 75 -8.35 -3.38 -6.95
CA ARG A 75 -7.02 -3.97 -7.17
C ARG A 75 -5.90 -2.95 -7.18
N ARG A 76 -6.20 -1.70 -7.53
CA ARG A 76 -5.19 -0.65 -7.70
C ARG A 76 -5.55 0.58 -6.90
N LEU A 77 -4.58 1.06 -6.11
CA LEU A 77 -4.75 2.23 -5.27
C LEU A 77 -3.59 3.20 -5.47
N HIS A 78 -3.91 4.47 -5.64
CA HIS A 78 -2.94 5.55 -5.73
C HIS A 78 -3.15 6.47 -4.53
N ALA A 79 -2.12 6.61 -3.69
CA ALA A 79 -2.21 7.34 -2.43
C ALA A 79 -0.97 8.19 -2.17
N TYR A 80 -1.10 9.10 -1.21
CA TYR A 80 -0.03 10.03 -0.84
C TYR A 80 0.27 9.94 0.66
N GLY A 81 1.48 10.36 1.02
CA GLY A 81 2.00 10.21 2.38
C GLY A 81 1.20 10.92 3.46
N ARG A 82 0.45 11.96 3.12
CA ARG A 82 -0.36 12.69 4.10
C ARG A 82 -1.52 11.88 4.65
N LEU A 83 -1.90 10.80 3.97
CA LEU A 83 -2.94 9.87 4.43
C LEU A 83 -2.38 9.02 5.59
N THR A 84 -2.72 9.41 6.81
CA THR A 84 -2.19 8.79 8.03
C THR A 84 -3.27 8.21 8.94
N ASP A 85 -4.53 8.58 8.73
CA ASP A 85 -5.66 8.16 9.56
C ASP A 85 -6.59 7.25 8.75
N LEU A 86 -6.49 5.95 9.00
CA LEU A 86 -7.30 4.94 8.31
C LEU A 86 -8.35 4.39 9.26
N GLY A 87 -9.61 4.54 8.89
CA GLY A 87 -10.74 4.06 9.68
C GLY A 87 -10.78 2.53 9.79
N THR A 88 -11.40 2.05 10.84
CA THR A 88 -11.63 0.63 11.09
C THR A 88 -12.30 -0.01 9.87
N GLY A 89 -11.82 -1.20 9.49
CA GLY A 89 -12.43 -1.99 8.42
C GLY A 89 -12.35 -1.38 7.03
N LEU A 90 -11.40 -0.48 6.79
CA LEU A 90 -11.26 0.23 5.51
C LEU A 90 -11.33 -0.71 4.31
N PHE A 91 -10.62 -1.82 4.35
CA PHE A 91 -10.57 -2.80 3.27
C PHE A 91 -11.38 -4.08 3.57
N ALA A 92 -12.29 -4.04 4.52
CA ALA A 92 -13.14 -5.20 4.82
C ALA A 92 -13.99 -5.58 3.61
N GLY A 93 -13.98 -6.86 3.22
CA GLY A 93 -14.69 -7.34 2.03
C GLY A 93 -14.02 -7.01 0.71
N VAL A 94 -12.82 -6.46 0.74
CA VAL A 94 -11.96 -6.29 -0.43
C VAL A 94 -11.11 -7.56 -0.57
N GLN A 95 -11.11 -8.18 -1.74
CA GLN A 95 -10.38 -9.44 -1.94
C GLN A 95 -8.87 -9.29 -1.92
N GLY A 96 -8.37 -8.12 -2.28
CA GLY A 96 -6.96 -7.79 -2.17
C GLY A 96 -6.51 -6.75 -3.18
N VAL A 97 -5.94 -5.69 -2.66
CA VAL A 97 -5.26 -4.70 -3.49
C VAL A 97 -3.92 -5.31 -3.92
N GLU A 98 -3.68 -5.36 -5.22
CA GLU A 98 -2.48 -5.95 -5.80
C GLU A 98 -1.40 -4.92 -6.10
N TYR A 99 -1.80 -3.68 -6.37
CA TYR A 99 -0.90 -2.59 -6.78
C TYR A 99 -1.17 -1.34 -5.96
N LEU A 100 -0.11 -0.80 -5.40
CA LEU A 100 -0.13 0.48 -4.69
C LEU A 100 0.90 1.41 -5.31
N GLU A 101 0.46 2.56 -5.80
CA GLU A 101 1.36 3.66 -6.12
C GLU A 101 1.27 4.66 -4.97
N PHE A 102 2.40 4.92 -4.34
CA PHE A 102 2.46 5.74 -3.14
C PHE A 102 3.49 6.85 -3.30
N THR A 103 3.08 8.09 -3.04
CA THR A 103 3.96 9.25 -3.12
C THR A 103 4.16 9.86 -1.74
N GLU A 104 5.38 9.88 -1.26
CA GLU A 104 5.72 10.55 -0.02
C GLU A 104 6.54 11.81 -0.27
N PHE A 105 6.50 12.73 0.70
CA PHE A 105 7.17 14.02 0.63
C PHE A 105 8.26 14.07 1.69
N ALA A 106 9.50 14.40 1.29
CA ALA A 106 10.62 14.49 2.21
C ALA A 106 10.33 15.49 3.33
N GLY A 107 10.65 15.10 4.55
CA GLY A 107 10.44 15.94 5.73
C GLY A 107 9.02 15.95 6.27
N GLU A 108 8.06 15.29 5.60
CA GLU A 108 6.69 15.16 6.09
C GLU A 108 6.45 13.76 6.66
N ARG A 109 5.52 13.68 7.60
CA ARG A 109 5.05 12.40 8.14
C ARG A 109 4.42 11.58 7.01
N SER A 110 4.81 10.31 6.91
CA SER A 110 4.28 9.41 5.89
C SER A 110 3.36 8.36 6.49
N GLY A 111 2.21 8.15 5.86
CA GLY A 111 1.26 7.08 6.22
C GLY A 111 1.55 5.75 5.52
N PHE A 112 2.74 5.56 4.97
CA PHE A 112 3.09 4.33 4.25
C PHE A 112 2.98 3.09 5.13
N LYS A 113 3.48 3.17 6.36
CA LYS A 113 3.42 2.06 7.32
C LYS A 113 1.97 1.68 7.64
N GLU A 114 1.14 2.67 7.90
CA GLU A 114 -0.26 2.45 8.24
C GLU A 114 -1.00 1.75 7.09
N LEU A 115 -0.79 2.21 5.89
CA LEU A 115 -1.45 1.63 4.72
C LEU A 115 -0.96 0.21 4.43
N LEU A 116 0.35 -0.04 4.51
CA LEU A 116 0.92 -1.38 4.32
C LEU A 116 0.37 -2.39 5.33
N SER A 117 0.12 -1.94 6.56
CA SER A 117 -0.42 -2.79 7.63
C SER A 117 -1.83 -3.30 7.32
N GLU A 118 -2.59 -2.56 6.51
CA GLU A 118 -3.94 -2.94 6.12
C GLU A 118 -3.97 -3.80 4.84
N LEU A 119 -2.88 -3.85 4.08
CA LEU A 119 -2.81 -4.55 2.79
C LEU A 119 -1.91 -5.78 2.93
N ARG A 120 -2.51 -6.92 3.30
CA ARG A 120 -1.79 -8.16 3.67
C ARG A 120 -1.54 -9.13 2.52
N GLN A 121 -2.15 -8.91 1.37
CA GLN A 121 -1.93 -9.72 0.18
C GLN A 121 -0.58 -9.38 -0.45
N THR A 122 -0.11 -10.21 -1.38
CA THR A 122 1.06 -9.86 -2.17
C THR A 122 0.82 -8.53 -2.86
N LEU A 123 1.66 -7.55 -2.53
CA LEU A 123 1.45 -6.17 -2.95
C LEU A 123 2.66 -5.68 -3.74
N ARG A 124 2.41 -5.16 -4.93
CA ARG A 124 3.42 -4.50 -5.75
C ARG A 124 3.31 -3.00 -5.53
N VAL A 125 4.40 -2.38 -5.09
CA VAL A 125 4.44 -0.96 -4.76
C VAL A 125 5.38 -0.21 -5.68
N THR A 126 4.87 0.89 -6.24
CA THR A 126 5.71 1.94 -6.81
C THR A 126 5.75 3.05 -5.78
N LEU A 127 6.93 3.27 -5.20
CA LEU A 127 7.14 4.30 -4.20
C LEU A 127 7.84 5.49 -4.83
N TRP A 128 7.16 6.64 -4.80
CA TRP A 128 7.72 7.91 -5.24
C TRP A 128 8.10 8.72 -4.01
N ARG A 129 9.32 9.25 -3.99
CA ARG A 129 9.77 10.16 -2.94
C ARG A 129 10.12 11.49 -3.56
N ARG A 130 9.37 12.52 -3.19
CA ARG A 130 9.63 13.90 -3.62
C ARG A 130 10.55 14.57 -2.60
N GLU A 131 11.79 14.82 -3.01
CA GLU A 131 12.79 15.47 -2.18
C GLU A 131 12.57 16.99 -2.13
N ALA A 132 13.13 17.65 -1.08
CA ALA A 132 13.00 19.09 -0.89
C ALA A 132 13.61 19.91 -2.03
N ASP A 133 14.62 19.39 -2.71
CA ASP A 133 15.28 20.04 -3.85
C ASP A 133 14.54 19.85 -5.18
N GLY A 134 13.36 19.22 -5.14
CA GLY A 134 12.56 18.95 -6.32
C GLY A 134 12.89 17.64 -7.05
N LYS A 135 13.91 16.92 -6.62
CA LYS A 135 14.22 15.59 -7.17
C LYS A 135 13.16 14.58 -6.78
N ILE A 136 12.91 13.66 -7.68
CA ILE A 136 11.93 12.57 -7.46
C ILE A 136 12.68 11.25 -7.59
N ALA A 137 12.67 10.46 -6.51
CA ALA A 137 13.18 9.10 -6.53
C ALA A 137 12.04 8.12 -6.72
N GLN A 138 12.28 7.05 -7.46
CA GLN A 138 11.33 5.96 -7.67
C GLN A 138 11.92 4.66 -7.20
N ALA A 139 11.17 3.91 -6.38
CA ALA A 139 11.51 2.55 -6.00
C ALA A 139 10.37 1.61 -6.41
N ARG A 140 10.72 0.37 -6.74
CA ARG A 140 9.78 -0.71 -6.99
C ARG A 140 9.99 -1.78 -5.95
N LEU A 141 8.96 -2.05 -5.17
CA LEU A 141 9.02 -2.93 -4.01
C LEU A 141 7.92 -3.97 -4.10
N ILE A 142 8.23 -5.19 -3.66
CA ILE A 142 7.22 -6.23 -3.48
C ILE A 142 7.13 -6.53 -2.00
N PHE A 143 5.90 -6.54 -1.49
CA PHE A 143 5.60 -6.96 -0.12
C PHE A 143 4.86 -8.30 -0.22
N PRO A 144 5.52 -9.40 0.17
CA PRO A 144 4.88 -10.72 0.12
C PRO A 144 3.66 -10.80 1.02
N GLU A 145 2.78 -11.73 0.74
CA GLU A 145 1.59 -11.94 1.57
C GLU A 145 1.95 -12.54 2.93
N TYR A 146 1.07 -12.29 3.89
CA TYR A 146 1.10 -12.96 5.18
C TYR A 146 -0.32 -13.02 5.74
N TYR A 147 -0.55 -13.94 6.66
CA TYR A 147 -1.80 -14.01 7.39
C TYR A 147 -1.54 -14.37 8.85
N GLU A 148 -2.50 -14.02 9.70
CA GLU A 148 -2.47 -14.33 11.12
C GLU A 148 -3.53 -15.37 11.42
N GLU A 149 -3.20 -16.32 12.27
CA GLU A 149 -4.10 -17.39 12.69
C GLU A 149 -4.19 -17.40 14.21
N SER A 150 -5.43 -17.47 14.72
CA SER A 150 -5.67 -17.65 16.14
C SER A 150 -5.60 -19.13 16.47
N VAL A 151 -4.66 -19.51 17.33
CA VAL A 151 -4.49 -20.89 17.80
C VAL A 151 -4.88 -20.96 19.25
N GLU A 152 -5.86 -21.82 19.55
CA GLU A 152 -6.34 -22.01 20.93
C GLU A 152 -5.70 -23.25 21.56
N ASN A 153 -5.07 -23.06 22.72
CA ASN A 153 -4.63 -24.15 23.56
C ASN A 153 -5.75 -24.44 24.57
N THR A 154 -6.61 -25.39 24.24
CA THR A 154 -7.81 -25.71 25.02
C THR A 154 -7.53 -26.12 26.48
N PRO A 155 -6.53 -26.99 26.77
CA PRO A 155 -6.26 -27.34 28.16
C PRO A 155 -5.82 -26.14 29.00
N ALA A 156 -5.01 -25.25 28.45
CA ALA A 156 -4.49 -24.09 29.16
C ALA A 156 -5.37 -22.84 29.02
N ARG A 157 -6.38 -22.88 28.15
CA ARG A 157 -7.24 -21.75 27.81
C ARG A 157 -6.45 -20.51 27.40
N ILE A 158 -5.38 -20.73 26.63
CA ILE A 158 -4.53 -19.65 26.13
C ILE A 158 -4.79 -19.52 24.62
N LEU A 159 -4.97 -18.29 24.19
CA LEU A 159 -5.10 -17.93 22.79
C LEU A 159 -3.78 -17.36 22.28
N PHE A 160 -3.24 -17.94 21.21
CA PHE A 160 -2.04 -17.45 20.55
C PHE A 160 -2.42 -16.92 19.18
N ILE A 161 -1.68 -15.91 18.74
CA ILE A 161 -1.75 -15.44 17.36
C ILE A 161 -0.45 -15.87 16.68
N GLU A 162 -0.58 -16.70 15.64
CA GLU A 162 0.55 -17.14 14.83
C GLU A 162 0.54 -16.37 13.51
N THR A 163 1.69 -15.86 13.13
CA THR A 163 1.87 -15.16 11.86
C THR A 163 2.52 -16.10 10.86
N HIS A 164 1.90 -16.27 9.69
CA HIS A 164 2.36 -17.13 8.62
C HIS A 164 2.76 -16.28 7.41
N GLY A 165 3.96 -16.54 6.88
CA GLY A 165 4.51 -15.82 5.76
C GLY A 165 5.49 -14.72 6.16
N CYS A 166 6.47 -14.44 5.30
CA CYS A 166 7.50 -13.44 5.57
C CYS A 166 7.01 -12.00 5.37
N GLY A 167 5.86 -11.81 4.74
CA GLY A 167 5.34 -10.50 4.40
C GLY A 167 5.11 -9.58 5.59
N HIS A 168 4.87 -10.16 6.78
CA HIS A 168 4.75 -9.41 8.02
C HIS A 168 6.05 -8.63 8.32
N ARG A 169 7.19 -9.31 8.24
CA ARG A 169 8.50 -8.69 8.48
C ARG A 169 8.79 -7.58 7.48
N TYR A 170 8.44 -7.78 6.21
CA TYR A 170 8.61 -6.77 5.16
C TYR A 170 7.85 -5.49 5.45
N ARG A 171 6.71 -5.57 6.15
CA ARG A 171 5.88 -4.41 6.48
C ARG A 171 6.30 -3.68 7.76
N TYR A 172 7.34 -4.18 8.44
CA TYR A 172 7.89 -3.57 9.66
C TYR A 172 9.26 -2.90 9.44
N CYS A 173 9.68 -2.71 8.19
CA CYS A 173 10.94 -2.04 7.86
C CYS A 173 10.81 -0.52 8.01
N PHE A 174 10.50 -0.07 9.23
CA PHE A 174 10.31 1.35 9.53
C PHE A 174 11.02 1.74 10.82
N VAL A 175 11.62 2.94 10.81
CA VAL A 175 12.15 3.61 12.00
C VAL A 175 11.57 5.02 11.99
N ASN A 176 10.88 5.40 13.06
CA ASN A 176 10.21 6.70 13.15
C ASN A 176 9.36 7.02 11.91
N ARG A 177 8.58 6.03 11.45
CA ARG A 177 7.70 6.10 10.28
C ARG A 177 8.41 6.27 8.95
N GLN A 178 9.74 6.15 8.92
CA GLN A 178 10.50 6.20 7.68
C GLN A 178 10.85 4.79 7.23
N PHE A 179 10.57 4.48 5.96
CA PHE A 179 10.87 3.20 5.36
C PHE A 179 12.37 2.98 5.24
N GLN A 180 12.82 1.80 5.67
CA GLN A 180 14.24 1.42 5.72
C GLN A 180 14.54 0.43 4.60
N PHE A 181 15.11 0.91 3.50
CA PHE A 181 15.48 0.06 2.36
C PHE A 181 16.48 -1.02 2.75
N ARG A 182 17.42 -0.70 3.63
CA ARG A 182 18.40 -1.68 4.11
C ARG A 182 17.72 -2.83 4.86
N GLY A 183 16.76 -2.52 5.72
CA GLY A 183 15.99 -3.54 6.44
C GLY A 183 15.20 -4.43 5.49
N TYR A 184 14.62 -3.83 4.46
CA TYR A 184 13.92 -4.56 3.41
C TYR A 184 14.88 -5.51 2.68
N ASP A 185 16.04 -5.03 2.27
CA ASP A 185 17.03 -5.82 1.54
C ASP A 185 17.59 -6.97 2.40
N GLU A 186 17.72 -6.77 3.70
CA GLU A 186 18.18 -7.81 4.63
C GLU A 186 17.23 -9.01 4.72
N LEU A 187 15.96 -8.83 4.35
CA LEU A 187 14.96 -9.91 4.40
C LEU A 187 14.96 -10.84 3.19
N PHE A 188 15.77 -10.56 2.18
CA PHE A 188 15.76 -11.33 0.93
C PHE A 188 15.94 -12.85 1.13
N PRO A 189 16.77 -13.34 2.05
CA PRO A 189 16.87 -14.79 2.30
C PRO A 189 15.54 -15.44 2.70
N HIS A 190 14.68 -14.70 3.39
CA HIS A 190 13.38 -15.23 3.82
C HIS A 190 12.42 -15.42 2.66
N VAL A 191 12.36 -14.46 1.75
CA VAL A 191 11.45 -14.55 0.60
C VAL A 191 11.89 -15.65 -0.38
N GLN A 192 13.19 -15.88 -0.50
CA GLN A 192 13.72 -16.97 -1.33
C GLN A 192 13.22 -18.33 -0.90
N VAL A 193 13.00 -18.54 0.40
CA VAL A 193 12.52 -19.81 0.95
C VAL A 193 11.01 -19.96 0.79
N GLN A 194 10.26 -18.89 0.92
CA GLN A 194 8.80 -18.94 1.07
C GLN A 194 8.02 -18.67 -0.20
N GLU A 195 8.58 -17.89 -1.13
CA GLU A 195 7.83 -17.43 -2.30
C GLU A 195 8.33 -18.09 -3.58
N SER A 196 7.52 -17.96 -4.64
CA SER A 196 7.88 -18.52 -5.95
C SER A 196 9.12 -17.84 -6.52
N GLU A 197 9.86 -18.58 -7.32
CA GLU A 197 11.03 -18.06 -8.03
C GLU A 197 10.68 -16.83 -8.89
N GLU A 198 9.49 -16.83 -9.49
CA GLU A 198 9.01 -15.71 -10.30
C GLU A 198 8.86 -14.44 -9.47
N LEU A 199 8.22 -14.54 -8.31
CA LEU A 199 8.00 -13.39 -7.43
C LEU A 199 9.33 -12.87 -6.85
N VAL A 200 10.21 -13.78 -6.44
CA VAL A 200 11.52 -13.42 -5.90
C VAL A 200 12.37 -12.71 -6.95
N THR A 201 12.35 -13.21 -8.18
CA THR A 201 13.06 -12.57 -9.30
C THR A 201 12.50 -11.18 -9.58
N GLU A 202 11.17 -11.02 -9.57
CA GLU A 202 10.53 -9.73 -9.76
C GLU A 202 10.94 -8.73 -8.67
N LEU A 203 11.00 -9.18 -7.42
CA LEU A 203 11.44 -8.36 -6.28
C LEU A 203 12.88 -7.88 -6.49
N ALA A 204 13.79 -8.80 -6.82
CA ALA A 204 15.20 -8.47 -7.05
C ALA A 204 15.38 -7.50 -8.21
N LEU A 205 14.67 -7.73 -9.33
CA LEU A 205 14.71 -6.84 -10.49
C LEU A 205 14.19 -5.43 -10.16
N GLY A 206 13.16 -5.34 -9.35
CA GLY A 206 12.63 -4.05 -8.92
C GLY A 206 13.68 -3.22 -8.20
N ARG A 207 14.43 -3.83 -7.28
CA ARG A 207 15.49 -3.14 -6.54
C ARG A 207 16.66 -2.77 -7.45
N LEU A 208 17.02 -3.62 -8.40
CA LEU A 208 18.13 -3.36 -9.31
C LEU A 208 17.82 -2.30 -10.36
N LEU A 209 16.61 -2.32 -10.93
CA LEU A 209 16.21 -1.38 -12.00
C LEU A 209 15.84 0.00 -11.47
N TYR A 210 15.37 0.08 -10.23
CA TYR A 210 14.96 1.32 -9.58
C TYR A 210 15.67 1.45 -8.22
N PRO A 211 17.02 1.55 -8.22
CA PRO A 211 17.77 1.55 -6.98
C PRO A 211 17.56 2.85 -6.20
N VAL A 212 17.16 2.70 -4.95
CA VAL A 212 17.12 3.78 -3.97
C VAL A 212 17.78 3.23 -2.71
N GLU A 213 18.81 3.92 -2.23
CA GLU A 213 19.57 3.49 -1.05
C GLU A 213 19.98 2.00 -1.13
N LEU A 214 20.38 1.55 -2.31
CA LEU A 214 20.84 0.18 -2.54
C LEU A 214 22.36 0.12 -2.37
N THR A 215 22.80 -0.55 -1.30
CA THR A 215 24.25 -0.68 -1.02
C THR A 215 24.89 -1.71 -1.95
N PRO A 216 26.22 -1.63 -2.19
CA PRO A 216 26.91 -2.57 -3.06
C PRO A 216 26.75 -4.05 -2.65
N ARG A 217 26.67 -4.31 -1.35
CA ARG A 217 26.46 -5.67 -0.82
C ARG A 217 25.12 -6.25 -1.30
N PHE A 218 24.06 -5.50 -1.16
CA PHE A 218 22.72 -5.95 -1.55
C PHE A 218 22.53 -5.92 -3.06
N GLU A 219 23.14 -4.97 -3.75
CA GLU A 219 23.14 -4.98 -5.21
C GLU A 219 23.75 -6.28 -5.73
N ALA A 220 24.91 -6.69 -5.19
CA ALA A 220 25.57 -7.93 -5.57
C ALA A 220 24.67 -9.15 -5.27
N MET A 221 24.02 -9.18 -4.13
CA MET A 221 23.10 -10.23 -3.72
C MET A 221 21.95 -10.40 -4.74
N TYR A 222 21.32 -9.32 -5.12
CA TYR A 222 20.21 -9.33 -6.07
C TYR A 222 20.69 -9.72 -7.48
N ARG A 223 21.84 -9.21 -7.92
CA ARG A 223 22.41 -9.56 -9.23
C ARG A 223 22.75 -11.04 -9.32
N GLU A 224 23.33 -11.62 -8.27
CA GLU A 224 23.63 -13.05 -8.22
C GLU A 224 22.36 -13.89 -8.35
N TYR A 225 21.31 -13.52 -7.61
CA TYR A 225 20.04 -14.25 -7.68
C TYR A 225 19.45 -14.19 -9.08
N VAL A 226 19.38 -13.01 -9.69
CA VAL A 226 18.83 -12.81 -11.04
C VAL A 226 19.65 -13.58 -12.07
N LYS A 227 20.97 -13.62 -11.93
CA LYS A 227 21.84 -14.37 -12.81
C LYS A 227 21.52 -15.87 -12.79
N GLU A 228 21.23 -16.41 -11.62
CA GLU A 228 20.90 -17.83 -11.44
C GLU A 228 19.47 -18.19 -11.84
N HIS A 229 18.53 -17.26 -11.67
CA HIS A 229 17.10 -17.51 -11.79
C HIS A 229 16.36 -16.60 -12.80
N GLY A 230 17.07 -15.74 -13.53
CA GLY A 230 16.47 -14.71 -14.38
C GLY A 230 15.52 -15.22 -15.45
N ASN A 231 15.63 -16.48 -15.85
CA ASN A 231 14.75 -17.09 -16.86
C ASN A 231 13.30 -17.25 -16.33
N ALA A 232 13.10 -17.34 -15.02
CA ALA A 232 11.77 -17.49 -14.44
C ALA A 232 10.88 -16.26 -14.65
N ALA A 233 11.47 -15.05 -14.58
CA ALA A 233 10.73 -13.81 -14.77
C ALA A 233 10.35 -13.51 -16.23
N GLY A 234 11.01 -14.18 -17.19
CA GLY A 234 10.74 -13.99 -18.61
C GLY A 234 9.65 -14.90 -19.18
N ARG A 235 8.99 -15.68 -18.36
CA ARG A 235 7.98 -16.66 -18.81
C ARG A 235 6.55 -16.16 -18.68
#